data_51aa827dfe3644216da4db8d2139aa76
#
_entry.id   51aa827dfe3644216da4db8d2139aa76
#
_cell.length_a   1.000
_cell.length_b   1.000
_cell.length_c   1.000
_cell.angle_alpha   90.00
_cell.angle_beta   90.00
_cell.angle_gamma   90.00
#
_symmetry.space_group_name_H-M   'P 1'
#
loop_
_entity.id
_entity.type
_entity.pdbx_description
1 polymer ?
#
loop_
_entity_poly.entity_id
_entity_poly.type
_entity_poly.pdbx_seq_one_letter_code
_entity_poly.pdbx_strand_id
1 'polypeptide(L)'
;FIPVAGHSEKEVAEAALMASLTDETPEGRSIVVLAKQKYELRMRELPQNAESVPFSAETRISGVNIDGHAYRKGAGDSIARVVQNMGGTIPLDLENHVTGIAKSGGTPLVVSRDIEVLGVINLKDILKGGIQERFLQLRRMGIKTVMITGDNPLTAAAIATEAQVDDFLAQAKPEDKLRLIRENQQQGYMVAMTGDGTNDAPALAQADVAVAMNTGTQPAREAANIIDLDSNPTKLLDIVEIGKQILMTRGTLTTFSIANDVAKYFAIIPAAFASIYPQLGILNIMRLANPFSAILSAVIFNAIIIPLLIPLALKGTRYRPMPAERLLIYNLLIYGLGGLLVPFVGIKFIDILINVLI
;
A
#
# COMPACT_ATOMS: atom_id res chain seq x y z
N PHE A 1 -18.35 -23.66 10.72
CA PHE A 1 -19.66 -23.47 11.34
C PHE A 1 -19.60 -23.96 12.77
N ILE A 2 -19.97 -23.14 13.75
CA ILE A 2 -19.92 -23.45 15.20
C ILE A 2 -21.35 -23.35 15.75
N PRO A 3 -21.97 -24.46 16.15
CA PRO A 3 -23.32 -24.44 16.67
C PRO A 3 -23.34 -23.88 18.10
N VAL A 4 -24.46 -23.25 18.47
CA VAL A 4 -24.78 -22.98 19.88
C VAL A 4 -25.43 -24.22 20.53
N ALA A 5 -25.50 -24.24 21.85
CA ALA A 5 -26.09 -25.38 22.58
C ALA A 5 -27.49 -25.75 22.05
N GLY A 6 -27.67 -27.03 21.76
CA GLY A 6 -28.95 -27.57 21.24
C GLY A 6 -29.03 -27.72 19.73
N HIS A 7 -28.06 -27.23 18.97
CA HIS A 7 -28.01 -27.31 17.51
C HIS A 7 -26.80 -28.10 17.01
N SER A 8 -26.85 -28.52 15.75
CA SER A 8 -25.77 -29.25 15.08
C SER A 8 -25.02 -28.33 14.06
N GLU A 9 -23.77 -28.65 13.77
CA GLU A 9 -23.00 -27.94 12.71
C GLU A 9 -23.74 -27.97 11.36
N LYS A 10 -24.45 -29.06 11.05
CA LYS A 10 -25.18 -29.20 9.79
C LYS A 10 -26.37 -28.24 9.71
N GLU A 11 -27.12 -28.08 10.82
CA GLU A 11 -28.25 -27.12 10.89
C GLU A 11 -27.73 -25.67 10.70
N VAL A 12 -26.61 -25.32 11.33
CA VAL A 12 -25.98 -24.00 11.12
C VAL A 12 -25.56 -23.84 9.67
N ALA A 13 -24.94 -24.86 9.06
CA ALA A 13 -24.51 -24.81 7.67
C ALA A 13 -25.69 -24.69 6.69
N GLU A 14 -26.80 -25.41 6.94
CA GLU A 14 -28.03 -25.30 6.13
C GLU A 14 -28.63 -23.90 6.21
N ALA A 15 -28.77 -23.35 7.41
CA ALA A 15 -29.30 -22.00 7.59
C ALA A 15 -28.37 -20.93 7.04
N ALA A 16 -27.05 -21.09 7.19
CA ALA A 16 -26.04 -20.23 6.61
C ALA A 16 -26.07 -20.25 5.06
N LEU A 17 -26.23 -21.44 4.46
CA LEU A 17 -26.43 -21.60 3.02
C LEU A 17 -27.67 -20.83 2.57
N MET A 18 -28.81 -21.02 3.23
CA MET A 18 -30.05 -20.33 2.91
C MET A 18 -29.91 -18.82 3.01
N ALA A 19 -29.35 -18.31 4.10
CA ALA A 19 -29.10 -16.88 4.30
C ALA A 19 -28.10 -16.26 3.30
N SER A 20 -27.34 -17.09 2.58
CA SER A 20 -26.31 -16.65 1.63
C SER A 20 -26.68 -16.89 0.16
N LEU A 21 -27.86 -17.45 -0.15
CA LEU A 21 -28.25 -17.78 -1.53
C LEU A 21 -28.31 -16.56 -2.46
N THR A 22 -28.67 -15.40 -1.93
CA THR A 22 -28.78 -14.13 -2.68
C THR A 22 -27.64 -13.19 -2.42
N ASP A 23 -26.63 -13.62 -1.68
CA ASP A 23 -25.48 -12.81 -1.30
C ASP A 23 -24.33 -13.03 -2.29
N GLU A 24 -24.12 -12.06 -3.17
CA GLU A 24 -23.07 -12.10 -4.21
C GLU A 24 -21.69 -11.65 -3.70
N THR A 25 -21.57 -11.33 -2.41
CA THR A 25 -20.27 -10.98 -1.81
C THR A 25 -19.30 -12.17 -1.82
N PRO A 26 -17.98 -11.94 -1.79
CA PRO A 26 -16.99 -13.01 -1.63
C PRO A 26 -17.26 -13.89 -0.41
N GLU A 27 -17.66 -13.28 0.70
CA GLU A 27 -18.02 -13.94 1.96
C GLU A 27 -19.24 -14.86 1.78
N GLY A 28 -20.30 -14.34 1.16
CA GLY A 28 -21.51 -15.12 0.86
C GLY A 28 -21.20 -16.33 -0.01
N ARG A 29 -20.42 -16.14 -1.07
CA ARG A 29 -19.98 -17.25 -1.95
C ARG A 29 -19.14 -18.28 -1.20
N SER A 30 -18.22 -17.84 -0.35
CA SER A 30 -17.36 -18.72 0.47
C SER A 30 -18.18 -19.59 1.41
N ILE A 31 -19.21 -19.03 2.07
CA ILE A 31 -20.15 -19.75 2.93
C ILE A 31 -20.89 -20.82 2.13
N VAL A 32 -21.45 -20.45 0.98
CA VAL A 32 -22.17 -21.39 0.10
C VAL A 32 -21.29 -22.55 -0.35
N VAL A 33 -20.06 -22.25 -0.78
CA VAL A 33 -19.10 -23.27 -1.23
C VAL A 33 -18.75 -24.23 -0.10
N LEU A 34 -18.41 -23.72 1.08
CA LEU A 34 -18.03 -24.54 2.23
C LEU A 34 -19.22 -25.41 2.70
N ALA A 35 -20.44 -24.85 2.80
CA ALA A 35 -21.61 -25.59 3.21
C ALA A 35 -21.90 -26.77 2.25
N LYS A 36 -21.80 -26.55 0.95
CA LYS A 36 -21.96 -27.60 -0.06
C LYS A 36 -20.89 -28.68 0.03
N GLN A 37 -19.62 -28.29 0.13
CA GLN A 37 -18.51 -29.25 0.14
C GLN A 37 -18.44 -30.09 1.42
N LYS A 38 -18.62 -29.45 2.59
CA LYS A 38 -18.46 -30.13 3.87
C LYS A 38 -19.67 -30.98 4.28
N TYR A 39 -20.89 -30.57 3.89
CA TYR A 39 -22.13 -31.20 4.33
C TYR A 39 -22.96 -31.80 3.20
N GLU A 40 -22.41 -31.84 1.97
CA GLU A 40 -23.08 -32.37 0.77
C GLU A 40 -24.44 -31.73 0.48
N LEU A 41 -24.61 -30.45 0.88
CA LEU A 41 -25.87 -29.76 0.72
C LEU A 41 -26.09 -29.40 -0.76
N ARG A 42 -27.25 -29.77 -1.29
CA ARG A 42 -27.64 -29.41 -2.67
C ARG A 42 -28.20 -28.01 -2.67
N MET A 43 -27.86 -27.26 -3.73
CA MET A 43 -28.47 -25.96 -3.97
C MET A 43 -29.95 -26.17 -4.30
N ARG A 44 -30.83 -25.54 -3.54
CA ARG A 44 -32.23 -25.40 -3.92
C ARG A 44 -32.35 -24.23 -4.86
N GLU A 45 -33.07 -24.38 -5.96
CA GLU A 45 -33.52 -23.23 -6.73
C GLU A 45 -34.36 -22.34 -5.81
N LEU A 46 -34.10 -21.03 -5.86
CA LEU A 46 -34.91 -20.10 -5.08
C LEU A 46 -36.33 -20.13 -5.60
N PRO A 47 -37.33 -20.44 -4.74
CA PRO A 47 -38.71 -20.35 -5.14
C PRO A 47 -39.08 -18.94 -5.57
N GLN A 48 -40.08 -18.78 -6.42
CA GLN A 48 -40.53 -17.48 -6.93
C GLN A 48 -41.02 -16.53 -5.82
N ASN A 49 -41.36 -17.06 -4.65
CA ASN A 49 -41.81 -16.32 -3.47
C ASN A 49 -40.67 -15.97 -2.50
N ALA A 50 -39.42 -16.26 -2.80
CA ALA A 50 -38.28 -15.91 -1.95
C ALA A 50 -38.01 -14.41 -1.97
N GLU A 51 -37.99 -13.78 -0.82
CA GLU A 51 -37.66 -12.37 -0.64
C GLU A 51 -36.22 -12.23 -0.13
N SER A 52 -35.36 -11.62 -0.93
CA SER A 52 -33.98 -11.33 -0.55
C SER A 52 -33.89 -10.13 0.40
N VAL A 53 -33.07 -10.28 1.44
CA VAL A 53 -32.65 -9.20 2.32
C VAL A 53 -31.17 -8.93 2.05
N PRO A 54 -30.83 -7.94 1.18
CA PRO A 54 -29.46 -7.65 0.83
C PRO A 54 -28.70 -7.08 2.05
N PHE A 55 -27.38 -7.28 2.06
CA PHE A 55 -26.53 -6.69 3.10
C PHE A 55 -26.59 -5.16 3.06
N SER A 56 -26.72 -4.57 4.24
CA SER A 56 -26.63 -3.13 4.46
C SER A 56 -25.60 -2.83 5.55
N ALA A 57 -24.74 -1.84 5.31
CA ALA A 57 -23.77 -1.38 6.31
C ALA A 57 -24.43 -0.80 7.57
N GLU A 58 -25.67 -0.32 7.46
CA GLU A 58 -26.45 0.20 8.59
C GLU A 58 -26.97 -0.92 9.49
N THR A 59 -27.60 -1.93 8.90
CA THR A 59 -28.18 -3.08 9.64
C THR A 59 -27.14 -4.14 9.96
N ARG A 60 -26.12 -4.30 9.14
CA ARG A 60 -25.08 -5.33 9.19
C ARG A 60 -25.65 -6.75 9.14
N ILE A 61 -26.77 -6.94 8.44
CA ILE A 61 -27.49 -8.19 8.29
C ILE A 61 -27.79 -8.44 6.82
N SER A 62 -27.75 -9.70 6.40
CA SER A 62 -28.28 -10.17 5.13
C SER A 62 -29.06 -11.47 5.33
N GLY A 63 -29.86 -11.88 4.34
CA GLY A 63 -30.61 -13.11 4.44
C GLY A 63 -31.68 -13.27 3.39
N VAL A 64 -32.62 -14.19 3.65
CA VAL A 64 -33.74 -14.49 2.78
C VAL A 64 -34.97 -14.90 3.60
N ASN A 65 -36.15 -14.53 3.12
CA ASN A 65 -37.42 -15.09 3.57
C ASN A 65 -37.86 -16.15 2.55
N ILE A 66 -38.03 -17.39 2.98
CA ILE A 66 -38.34 -18.50 2.09
C ILE A 66 -39.16 -19.54 2.84
N ASP A 67 -40.19 -20.08 2.22
CA ASP A 67 -41.09 -21.14 2.77
C ASP A 67 -41.64 -20.78 4.16
N GLY A 68 -41.91 -19.51 4.44
CA GLY A 68 -42.43 -19.03 5.72
C GLY A 68 -41.38 -18.85 6.81
N HIS A 69 -40.11 -19.09 6.52
CA HIS A 69 -38.99 -18.92 7.45
C HIS A 69 -38.09 -17.72 7.07
N ALA A 70 -37.59 -17.02 8.08
CA ALA A 70 -36.63 -15.91 7.93
C ALA A 70 -35.22 -16.37 8.30
N TYR A 71 -34.37 -16.59 7.30
CA TYR A 71 -32.95 -16.90 7.50
C TYR A 71 -32.15 -15.63 7.51
N ARG A 72 -31.35 -15.39 8.54
CA ARG A 72 -30.53 -14.20 8.69
C ARG A 72 -29.09 -14.57 9.07
N LYS A 73 -28.14 -13.81 8.54
CA LYS A 73 -26.74 -13.82 9.00
C LYS A 73 -26.24 -12.40 9.15
N GLY A 74 -25.34 -12.19 10.08
CA GLY A 74 -24.77 -10.84 10.28
C GLY A 74 -24.01 -10.69 11.59
N ALA A 75 -23.71 -9.44 11.94
CA ALA A 75 -23.03 -9.11 13.18
C ALA A 75 -23.81 -9.58 14.41
N GLY A 76 -23.10 -10.07 15.41
CA GLY A 76 -23.73 -10.70 16.58
C GLY A 76 -24.72 -9.81 17.31
N ASP A 77 -24.37 -8.52 17.51
CA ASP A 77 -25.25 -7.53 18.15
C ASP A 77 -26.49 -7.20 17.31
N SER A 78 -26.36 -7.25 15.99
CA SER A 78 -27.47 -6.96 15.07
C SER A 78 -28.45 -8.14 15.01
N ILE A 79 -27.95 -9.37 14.89
CA ILE A 79 -28.81 -10.57 14.91
C ILE A 79 -29.48 -10.74 16.29
N ALA A 80 -28.75 -10.50 17.39
CA ALA A 80 -29.31 -10.55 18.73
C ALA A 80 -30.51 -9.59 18.89
N ARG A 81 -30.41 -8.37 18.40
CA ARG A 81 -31.51 -7.39 18.40
C ARG A 81 -32.73 -7.87 17.59
N VAL A 82 -32.48 -8.42 16.40
CA VAL A 82 -33.56 -8.93 15.56
C VAL A 82 -34.30 -10.08 16.27
N VAL A 83 -33.58 -11.06 16.77
CA VAL A 83 -34.15 -12.23 17.48
C VAL A 83 -34.95 -11.80 18.74
N GLN A 84 -34.37 -10.88 19.55
CA GLN A 84 -35.04 -10.34 20.74
C GLN A 84 -36.30 -9.55 20.39
N ASN A 85 -36.28 -8.72 19.34
CA ASN A 85 -37.46 -7.97 18.90
C ASN A 85 -38.59 -8.89 18.40
N MET A 86 -38.26 -10.07 17.93
CA MET A 86 -39.21 -11.10 17.52
C MET A 86 -39.66 -12.01 18.69
N GLY A 87 -39.17 -11.75 19.90
CA GLY A 87 -39.54 -12.52 21.12
C GLY A 87 -38.68 -13.76 21.37
N GLY A 88 -37.55 -13.91 20.62
CA GLY A 88 -36.61 -15.02 20.84
C GLY A 88 -35.62 -14.74 21.98
N THR A 89 -34.89 -15.78 22.36
CA THR A 89 -33.86 -15.73 23.41
C THR A 89 -32.48 -15.92 22.83
N ILE A 90 -31.48 -15.29 23.44
CA ILE A 90 -30.09 -15.40 23.02
C ILE A 90 -29.41 -16.51 23.84
N PRO A 91 -28.78 -17.51 23.20
CA PRO A 91 -28.02 -18.56 23.87
C PRO A 91 -26.84 -17.98 24.67
N LEU A 92 -26.62 -18.53 25.87
CA LEU A 92 -25.58 -18.06 26.81
C LEU A 92 -24.13 -18.24 26.25
N ASP A 93 -23.93 -19.22 25.41
CA ASP A 93 -22.63 -19.56 24.80
C ASP A 93 -22.31 -18.74 23.54
N LEU A 94 -23.30 -18.03 22.99
CA LEU A 94 -23.11 -17.22 21.76
C LEU A 94 -21.98 -16.20 21.89
N GLU A 95 -21.96 -15.45 22.98
CA GLU A 95 -20.95 -14.40 23.18
C GLU A 95 -19.53 -14.98 23.30
N ASN A 96 -19.39 -16.16 23.92
CA ASN A 96 -18.12 -16.86 24.00
C ASN A 96 -17.60 -17.28 22.61
N HIS A 97 -18.48 -17.81 21.76
CA HIS A 97 -18.14 -18.18 20.38
C HIS A 97 -17.75 -16.95 19.55
N VAL A 98 -18.56 -15.89 19.59
CA VAL A 98 -18.28 -14.62 18.89
C VAL A 98 -16.94 -14.04 19.32
N THR A 99 -16.71 -13.92 20.64
CA THR A 99 -15.47 -13.37 21.19
C THR A 99 -14.25 -14.25 20.87
N GLY A 100 -14.41 -15.58 20.95
CA GLY A 100 -13.34 -16.53 20.63
C GLY A 100 -12.89 -16.45 19.19
N ILE A 101 -13.84 -16.37 18.24
CA ILE A 101 -13.57 -16.18 16.81
C ILE A 101 -12.85 -14.84 16.58
N ALA A 102 -13.40 -13.75 17.13
CA ALA A 102 -12.83 -12.41 16.96
C ALA A 102 -11.39 -12.31 17.48
N LYS A 103 -11.10 -12.88 18.67
CA LYS A 103 -9.75 -12.94 19.24
C LYS A 103 -8.76 -13.74 18.39
N SER A 104 -9.24 -14.71 17.61
CA SER A 104 -8.40 -15.49 16.68
C SER A 104 -8.20 -14.81 15.31
N GLY A 105 -8.67 -13.58 15.15
CA GLY A 105 -8.59 -12.82 13.89
C GLY A 105 -9.63 -13.23 12.85
N GLY A 106 -10.66 -13.96 13.25
CA GLY A 106 -11.80 -14.27 12.39
C GLY A 106 -12.92 -13.24 12.52
N THR A 107 -13.77 -13.13 11.50
CA THR A 107 -15.00 -12.35 11.53
C THR A 107 -16.18 -13.26 11.88
N PRO A 108 -16.77 -13.12 13.08
CA PRO A 108 -17.90 -13.92 13.49
C PRO A 108 -19.18 -13.42 12.83
N LEU A 109 -19.87 -14.27 12.07
CA LEU A 109 -21.21 -14.00 11.58
C LEU A 109 -22.21 -14.93 12.28
N VAL A 110 -23.12 -14.35 13.02
CA VAL A 110 -24.19 -15.11 13.70
C VAL A 110 -25.26 -15.46 12.68
N VAL A 111 -25.77 -16.71 12.77
CA VAL A 111 -26.82 -17.25 11.92
C VAL A 111 -28.08 -17.52 12.77
N SER A 112 -29.23 -17.04 12.29
CA SER A 112 -30.54 -17.30 12.90
C SER A 112 -31.54 -17.78 11.87
N ARG A 113 -32.51 -18.53 12.36
CA ARG A 113 -33.75 -18.90 11.68
C ARG A 113 -34.90 -18.46 12.55
N ASP A 114 -35.72 -17.55 12.02
CA ASP A 114 -36.81 -16.92 12.74
C ASP A 114 -36.36 -16.31 14.09
N ILE A 115 -36.86 -16.83 15.22
CA ILE A 115 -36.56 -16.38 16.56
C ILE A 115 -35.39 -17.13 17.23
N GLU A 116 -34.76 -18.07 16.53
CA GLU A 116 -33.73 -18.94 17.08
C GLU A 116 -32.34 -18.59 16.50
N VAL A 117 -31.36 -18.39 17.36
CA VAL A 117 -29.96 -18.36 16.99
C VAL A 117 -29.44 -19.80 16.91
N LEU A 118 -28.93 -20.19 15.72
CA LEU A 118 -28.45 -21.54 15.48
C LEU A 118 -26.95 -21.71 15.74
N GLY A 119 -26.17 -20.67 15.48
CA GLY A 119 -24.73 -20.73 15.65
C GLY A 119 -23.98 -19.54 15.00
N VAL A 120 -22.68 -19.74 14.87
CA VAL A 120 -21.77 -18.72 14.35
C VAL A 120 -20.92 -19.28 13.20
N ILE A 121 -20.75 -18.50 12.16
CA ILE A 121 -19.81 -18.77 11.08
C ILE A 121 -18.49 -18.09 11.46
N ASN A 122 -17.39 -18.81 11.41
CA ASN A 122 -16.05 -18.24 11.50
C ASN A 122 -15.54 -17.96 10.08
N LEU A 123 -15.59 -16.70 9.66
CA LEU A 123 -14.91 -16.24 8.45
C LEU A 123 -13.50 -15.79 8.84
N LYS A 124 -12.50 -16.35 8.22
CA LYS A 124 -11.11 -15.96 8.46
C LYS A 124 -10.45 -15.58 7.15
N ASP A 125 -10.02 -14.34 7.07
CA ASP A 125 -9.15 -13.88 5.99
C ASP A 125 -7.73 -14.41 6.20
N ILE A 126 -7.19 -14.98 5.15
CA ILE A 126 -5.79 -15.41 5.15
C ILE A 126 -4.96 -14.26 4.63
N LEU A 127 -4.08 -13.75 5.48
CA LEU A 127 -3.11 -12.75 5.03
C LEU A 127 -2.25 -13.30 3.89
N LYS A 128 -2.07 -12.52 2.85
CA LYS A 128 -1.20 -12.89 1.74
C LYS A 128 0.23 -13.08 2.25
N GLY A 129 0.90 -14.15 1.78
CA GLY A 129 2.26 -14.44 2.17
C GLY A 129 3.21 -13.26 1.89
N GLY A 130 4.13 -13.01 2.83
CA GLY A 130 5.13 -11.93 2.70
C GLY A 130 4.62 -10.53 3.05
N ILE A 131 3.38 -10.37 3.54
CA ILE A 131 2.82 -9.05 3.88
C ILE A 131 3.58 -8.39 5.02
N GLN A 132 4.02 -9.16 6.01
CA GLN A 132 4.77 -8.66 7.17
C GLN A 132 6.11 -8.04 6.75
N GLU A 133 6.87 -8.74 5.90
CA GLU A 133 8.15 -8.24 5.37
C GLU A 133 7.96 -6.96 4.59
N ARG A 134 6.86 -6.85 3.84
CA ARG A 134 6.53 -5.66 3.06
C ARG A 134 6.21 -4.46 3.96
N PHE A 135 5.41 -4.65 5.00
CA PHE A 135 5.12 -3.57 5.96
C PHE A 135 6.37 -3.18 6.77
N LEU A 136 7.23 -4.15 7.11
CA LEU A 136 8.52 -3.85 7.72
C LEU A 136 9.43 -3.01 6.81
N GLN A 137 9.42 -3.26 5.50
CA GLN A 137 10.15 -2.45 4.52
C GLN A 137 9.60 -1.02 4.46
N LEU A 138 8.26 -0.83 4.40
CA LEU A 138 7.63 0.49 4.46
C LEU A 138 8.04 1.26 5.71
N ARG A 139 8.03 0.60 6.87
CA ARG A 139 8.48 1.19 8.15
C ARG A 139 9.94 1.62 8.11
N ARG A 140 10.84 0.81 7.52
CA ARG A 140 12.26 1.18 7.31
C ARG A 140 12.44 2.39 6.41
N MET A 141 11.48 2.64 5.52
CA MET A 141 11.44 3.83 4.67
C MET A 141 10.86 5.06 5.37
N GLY A 142 10.47 4.95 6.63
CA GLY A 142 9.82 6.01 7.41
C GLY A 142 8.34 6.21 7.05
N ILE A 143 7.68 5.19 6.50
CA ILE A 143 6.26 5.24 6.14
C ILE A 143 5.47 4.53 7.23
N LYS A 144 4.51 5.24 7.83
CA LYS A 144 3.52 4.70 8.77
C LYS A 144 2.43 3.98 8.00
N THR A 145 2.08 2.77 8.45
CA THR A 145 1.00 1.97 7.88
C THR A 145 -0.20 1.93 8.82
N VAL A 146 -1.39 2.21 8.29
CA VAL A 146 -2.64 2.19 9.06
C VAL A 146 -3.63 1.30 8.35
N MET A 147 -4.12 0.27 9.04
CA MET A 147 -5.18 -0.59 8.55
C MET A 147 -6.54 0.02 8.89
N ILE A 148 -7.44 0.12 7.92
CA ILE A 148 -8.80 0.63 8.13
C ILE A 148 -9.77 -0.47 7.72
N THR A 149 -10.62 -0.87 8.67
CA THR A 149 -11.58 -1.95 8.44
C THR A 149 -12.95 -1.64 9.06
N GLY A 150 -13.99 -2.23 8.47
CA GLY A 150 -15.34 -2.23 9.06
C GLY A 150 -15.54 -3.27 10.17
N ASP A 151 -14.57 -4.16 10.40
CA ASP A 151 -14.62 -5.21 11.40
C ASP A 151 -14.67 -4.68 12.83
N ASN A 152 -15.05 -5.56 13.75
CA ASN A 152 -15.03 -5.24 15.18
C ASN A 152 -13.58 -5.04 15.69
N PRO A 153 -13.38 -4.30 16.80
CA PRO A 153 -12.06 -3.97 17.31
C PRO A 153 -11.18 -5.19 17.65
N LEU A 154 -11.76 -6.31 18.09
CA LEU A 154 -10.99 -7.51 18.44
C LEU A 154 -10.42 -8.19 17.21
N THR A 155 -11.24 -8.37 16.17
CA THR A 155 -10.80 -8.90 14.88
C THR A 155 -9.75 -7.98 14.25
N ALA A 156 -10.03 -6.67 14.22
CA ALA A 156 -9.11 -5.68 13.67
C ALA A 156 -7.75 -5.68 14.38
N ALA A 157 -7.73 -5.73 15.72
CA ALA A 157 -6.50 -5.80 16.50
C ALA A 157 -5.70 -7.08 16.23
N ALA A 158 -6.37 -8.23 16.09
CA ALA A 158 -5.73 -9.50 15.79
C ALA A 158 -5.09 -9.48 14.40
N ILE A 159 -5.80 -9.00 13.37
CA ILE A 159 -5.30 -8.88 11.99
C ILE A 159 -4.16 -7.85 11.92
N ALA A 160 -4.30 -6.71 12.59
CA ALA A 160 -3.26 -5.66 12.63
C ALA A 160 -1.95 -6.19 13.26
N THR A 161 -2.08 -6.97 14.33
CA THR A 161 -0.94 -7.62 15.00
C THR A 161 -0.30 -8.67 14.10
N GLU A 162 -1.09 -9.52 13.45
CA GLU A 162 -0.61 -10.54 12.53
C GLU A 162 0.07 -9.90 11.31
N ALA A 163 -0.51 -8.84 10.74
CA ALA A 163 0.06 -8.10 9.61
C ALA A 163 1.24 -7.20 10.00
N GLN A 164 1.43 -6.90 11.27
CA GLN A 164 2.44 -5.97 11.79
C GLN A 164 2.30 -4.55 11.25
N VAL A 165 1.08 -4.06 11.08
CA VAL A 165 0.85 -2.64 10.77
C VAL A 165 1.11 -1.76 12.00
N ASP A 166 1.34 -0.46 11.78
CA ASP A 166 1.70 0.47 12.85
C ASP A 166 0.48 0.92 13.67
N ASP A 167 -0.71 0.92 13.03
CA ASP A 167 -1.94 1.40 13.64
C ASP A 167 -3.16 0.80 12.93
N PHE A 168 -4.34 0.88 13.52
CA PHE A 168 -5.57 0.45 12.88
C PHE A 168 -6.78 1.26 13.32
N LEU A 169 -7.77 1.36 12.43
CA LEU A 169 -9.10 1.92 12.69
C LEU A 169 -10.14 0.86 12.41
N ALA A 170 -10.83 0.42 13.47
CA ALA A 170 -11.90 -0.58 13.41
C ALA A 170 -13.28 0.08 13.30
N GLN A 171 -14.30 -0.67 12.84
CA GLN A 171 -15.68 -0.21 12.65
C GLN A 171 -15.78 1.11 11.85
N ALA A 172 -14.82 1.32 10.94
CA ALA A 172 -14.71 2.55 10.18
C ALA A 172 -15.86 2.69 9.17
N LYS A 173 -16.52 3.83 9.22
CA LYS A 173 -17.46 4.28 8.20
C LYS A 173 -16.70 5.02 7.07
N PRO A 174 -17.30 5.22 5.89
CA PRO A 174 -16.67 5.98 4.80
C PRO A 174 -16.18 7.37 5.23
N GLU A 175 -16.95 8.04 6.08
CA GLU A 175 -16.62 9.38 6.60
C GLU A 175 -15.38 9.35 7.50
N ASP A 176 -15.19 8.26 8.28
CA ASP A 176 -14.02 8.11 9.15
C ASP A 176 -12.75 7.92 8.35
N LYS A 177 -12.83 7.16 7.23
CA LYS A 177 -11.72 6.99 6.30
C LYS A 177 -11.28 8.33 5.71
N LEU A 178 -12.26 9.11 5.22
CA LEU A 178 -12.01 10.43 4.65
C LEU A 178 -11.43 11.41 5.69
N ARG A 179 -11.96 11.40 6.92
CA ARG A 179 -11.47 12.23 8.02
C ARG A 179 -10.02 11.91 8.35
N LEU A 180 -9.67 10.64 8.50
CA LEU A 180 -8.30 10.21 8.81
C LEU A 180 -7.29 10.69 7.76
N ILE A 181 -7.65 10.62 6.46
CA ILE A 181 -6.79 11.12 5.39
C ILE A 181 -6.58 12.63 5.53
N ARG A 182 -7.66 13.40 5.70
CA ARG A 182 -7.58 14.86 5.86
C ARG A 182 -6.77 15.30 7.07
N GLU A 183 -6.93 14.63 8.21
CA GLU A 183 -6.16 14.91 9.42
C GLU A 183 -4.66 14.71 9.20
N ASN A 184 -4.25 13.63 8.53
CA ASN A 184 -2.85 13.41 8.21
C ASN A 184 -2.32 14.44 7.20
N GLN A 185 -3.10 14.79 6.16
CA GLN A 185 -2.73 15.83 5.19
C GLN A 185 -2.58 17.21 5.84
N GLN A 186 -3.45 17.57 6.79
CA GLN A 186 -3.35 18.82 7.56
C GLN A 186 -2.08 18.88 8.43
N GLN A 187 -1.57 17.73 8.85
CA GLN A 187 -0.29 17.63 9.56
C GLN A 187 0.93 17.68 8.63
N GLY A 188 0.70 17.82 7.31
CA GLY A 188 1.76 17.90 6.30
C GLY A 188 2.26 16.56 5.79
N TYR A 189 1.58 15.46 6.11
CA TYR A 189 1.92 14.14 5.57
C TYR A 189 1.28 13.93 4.18
N MET A 190 2.01 13.27 3.30
CA MET A 190 1.45 12.71 2.09
C MET A 190 0.79 11.36 2.41
N VAL A 191 -0.43 11.15 1.96
CA VAL A 191 -1.23 9.97 2.25
C VAL A 191 -1.43 9.14 1.00
N ALA A 192 -0.98 7.89 1.04
CA ALA A 192 -1.34 6.88 0.05
C ALA A 192 -2.46 6.01 0.60
N MET A 193 -3.48 5.75 -0.20
CA MET A 193 -4.60 4.86 0.14
C MET A 193 -4.72 3.75 -0.88
N THR A 194 -4.99 2.55 -0.39
CA THR A 194 -5.41 1.41 -1.22
C THR A 194 -6.80 0.94 -0.78
N GLY A 195 -7.67 0.64 -1.74
CA GLY A 195 -9.03 0.19 -1.46
C GLY A 195 -9.68 -0.45 -2.68
N ASP A 196 -10.77 -1.17 -2.48
CA ASP A 196 -11.48 -1.91 -3.53
C ASP A 196 -13.01 -1.72 -3.50
N GLY A 197 -13.55 -1.19 -2.41
CA GLY A 197 -14.99 -1.01 -2.22
C GLY A 197 -15.54 0.32 -2.74
N THR A 198 -16.83 0.36 -3.05
CA THR A 198 -17.56 1.60 -3.36
C THR A 198 -17.45 2.62 -2.22
N ASN A 199 -17.43 2.14 -1.00
CA ASN A 199 -17.29 2.96 0.20
C ASN A 199 -15.91 3.61 0.36
N ASP A 200 -14.92 3.14 -0.42
CA ASP A 200 -13.57 3.67 -0.43
C ASP A 200 -13.38 4.83 -1.42
N ALA A 201 -14.27 4.95 -2.40
CA ALA A 201 -14.11 5.92 -3.48
C ALA A 201 -13.93 7.38 -3.00
N PRO A 202 -14.68 7.92 -2.02
CA PRO A 202 -14.44 9.28 -1.53
C PRO A 202 -13.06 9.45 -0.86
N ALA A 203 -12.60 8.44 -0.15
CA ALA A 203 -11.31 8.44 0.53
C ALA A 203 -10.16 8.26 -0.48
N LEU A 204 -10.33 7.41 -1.50
CA LEU A 204 -9.39 7.27 -2.62
C LEU A 204 -9.23 8.60 -3.37
N ALA A 205 -10.34 9.27 -3.69
CA ALA A 205 -10.30 10.56 -4.37
C ALA A 205 -9.61 11.67 -3.55
N GLN A 206 -9.63 11.58 -2.23
CA GLN A 206 -8.98 12.55 -1.33
C GLN A 206 -7.48 12.28 -1.15
N ALA A 207 -7.03 11.03 -1.24
CA ALA A 207 -5.65 10.65 -1.00
C ALA A 207 -4.70 11.27 -2.06
N ASP A 208 -3.46 11.59 -1.66
CA ASP A 208 -2.43 12.09 -2.58
C ASP A 208 -2.02 11.02 -3.60
N VAL A 209 -2.00 9.76 -3.18
CA VAL A 209 -1.80 8.58 -4.03
C VAL A 209 -2.91 7.58 -3.75
N ALA A 210 -3.73 7.29 -4.75
CA ALA A 210 -4.84 6.35 -4.64
C ALA A 210 -4.60 5.13 -5.53
N VAL A 211 -4.65 3.94 -4.93
CA VAL A 211 -4.47 2.66 -5.60
C VAL A 211 -5.74 1.83 -5.46
N ALA A 212 -6.41 1.53 -6.55
CA ALA A 212 -7.54 0.61 -6.56
C ALA A 212 -7.09 -0.78 -7.01
N MET A 213 -7.74 -1.80 -6.45
CA MET A 213 -7.55 -3.18 -6.92
C MET A 213 -8.26 -3.39 -8.24
N ASN A 214 -7.71 -4.24 -9.14
CA ASN A 214 -8.37 -4.59 -10.40
C ASN A 214 -9.73 -5.27 -10.16
N THR A 215 -9.84 -6.05 -9.09
CA THR A 215 -11.09 -6.69 -8.64
C THR A 215 -12.04 -5.72 -7.94
N GLY A 216 -11.61 -4.48 -7.70
CA GLY A 216 -12.40 -3.47 -7.02
C GLY A 216 -13.60 -2.99 -7.83
N THR A 217 -14.52 -2.35 -7.13
CA THR A 217 -15.73 -1.77 -7.74
C THR A 217 -15.38 -0.66 -8.73
N GLN A 218 -16.27 -0.41 -9.69
CA GLN A 218 -16.07 0.65 -10.67
C GLN A 218 -15.85 2.03 -10.03
N PRO A 219 -16.65 2.47 -9.02
CA PRO A 219 -16.38 3.75 -8.34
C PRO A 219 -15.00 3.84 -7.69
N ALA A 220 -14.50 2.75 -7.08
CA ALA A 220 -13.16 2.74 -6.50
C ALA A 220 -12.08 2.90 -7.58
N ARG A 221 -12.21 2.21 -8.72
CA ARG A 221 -11.27 2.31 -9.84
C ARG A 221 -11.29 3.67 -10.51
N GLU A 222 -12.44 4.31 -10.63
CA GLU A 222 -12.57 5.67 -11.18
C GLU A 222 -11.99 6.75 -10.25
N ALA A 223 -12.06 6.53 -8.94
CA ALA A 223 -11.51 7.45 -7.95
C ALA A 223 -9.99 7.34 -7.78
N ALA A 224 -9.38 6.25 -8.22
CA ALA A 224 -7.96 5.99 -8.06
C ALA A 224 -7.13 6.56 -9.22
N ASN A 225 -5.87 6.95 -8.91
CA ASN A 225 -4.89 7.31 -9.95
C ASN A 225 -4.06 6.12 -10.46
N ILE A 226 -4.08 5.01 -9.75
CA ILE A 226 -3.33 3.79 -10.09
C ILE A 226 -4.27 2.60 -9.92
N ILE A 227 -4.20 1.63 -10.84
CA ILE A 227 -4.91 0.35 -10.72
C ILE A 227 -3.88 -0.75 -10.59
N ASP A 228 -3.97 -1.51 -9.49
CA ASP A 228 -3.15 -2.70 -9.26
C ASP A 228 -3.81 -3.91 -9.93
N LEU A 229 -3.21 -4.39 -11.00
CA LEU A 229 -3.73 -5.50 -11.80
C LEU A 229 -3.69 -6.84 -11.06
N ASP A 230 -2.76 -7.00 -10.13
CA ASP A 230 -2.60 -8.23 -9.33
C ASP A 230 -3.54 -8.26 -8.11
N SER A 231 -4.26 -7.17 -7.85
CA SER A 231 -5.11 -6.99 -6.65
C SER A 231 -4.38 -7.35 -5.36
N ASN A 232 -3.16 -6.85 -5.23
CA ASN A 232 -2.29 -7.12 -4.09
C ASN A 232 -1.89 -5.81 -3.37
N PRO A 233 -2.41 -5.53 -2.17
CA PRO A 233 -2.15 -4.27 -1.46
C PRO A 233 -0.66 -4.02 -1.17
N THR A 234 0.17 -5.06 -1.20
CA THR A 234 1.62 -4.92 -1.01
C THR A 234 2.33 -4.28 -2.21
N LYS A 235 1.67 -4.16 -3.37
CA LYS A 235 2.19 -3.45 -4.55
C LYS A 235 2.39 -1.96 -4.30
N LEU A 236 1.71 -1.39 -3.32
CA LEU A 236 1.97 -0.02 -2.88
C LEU A 236 3.45 0.18 -2.53
N LEU A 237 4.11 -0.83 -1.94
CA LEU A 237 5.56 -0.78 -1.70
C LEU A 237 6.35 -0.61 -2.98
N ASP A 238 6.05 -1.40 -4.02
CA ASP A 238 6.76 -1.34 -5.30
C ASP A 238 6.58 0.06 -5.95
N ILE A 239 5.36 0.63 -5.86
CA ILE A 239 5.06 1.98 -6.34
C ILE A 239 5.90 3.03 -5.60
N VAL A 240 5.97 2.95 -4.28
CA VAL A 240 6.75 3.86 -3.44
C VAL A 240 8.26 3.71 -3.72
N GLU A 241 8.76 2.48 -3.86
CA GLU A 241 10.17 2.22 -4.20
C GLU A 241 10.54 2.81 -5.54
N ILE A 242 9.74 2.56 -6.59
CA ILE A 242 9.96 3.10 -7.93
C ILE A 242 9.91 4.63 -7.90
N GLY A 243 8.91 5.22 -7.26
CA GLY A 243 8.77 6.67 -7.12
C GLY A 243 9.99 7.31 -6.44
N LYS A 244 10.43 6.74 -5.31
CA LYS A 244 11.65 7.18 -4.61
C LYS A 244 12.89 6.99 -5.45
N GLN A 245 13.03 5.88 -6.18
CA GLN A 245 14.17 5.64 -7.07
C GLN A 245 14.25 6.69 -8.19
N ILE A 246 13.13 7.07 -8.80
CA ILE A 246 13.07 8.10 -9.84
C ILE A 246 13.51 9.44 -9.27
N LEU A 247 12.95 9.85 -8.12
CA LEU A 247 13.32 11.12 -7.47
C LEU A 247 14.80 11.16 -7.07
N MET A 248 15.31 10.06 -6.53
CA MET A 248 16.73 9.92 -6.18
C MET A 248 17.62 10.04 -7.40
N THR A 249 17.31 9.33 -8.47
CA THR A 249 18.09 9.33 -9.69
C THR A 249 18.19 10.76 -10.25
N ARG A 250 17.06 11.47 -10.29
CA ARG A 250 17.03 12.86 -10.72
C ARG A 250 17.89 13.76 -9.83
N GLY A 251 17.73 13.65 -8.50
CA GLY A 251 18.54 14.41 -7.53
C GLY A 251 20.03 14.11 -7.64
N THR A 252 20.39 12.85 -7.81
CA THR A 252 21.77 12.39 -7.97
C THR A 252 22.43 12.98 -9.23
N LEU A 253 21.74 12.91 -10.37
CA LEU A 253 22.25 13.47 -11.64
C LEU A 253 22.42 14.98 -11.56
N THR A 254 21.46 15.69 -10.95
CA THR A 254 21.55 17.13 -10.72
C THR A 254 22.73 17.49 -9.82
N THR A 255 22.91 16.78 -8.69
CA THR A 255 24.02 17.00 -7.76
C THR A 255 25.36 16.76 -8.44
N PHE A 256 25.49 15.66 -9.19
CA PHE A 256 26.71 15.36 -9.94
C PHE A 256 27.01 16.44 -11.00
N SER A 257 25.98 16.86 -11.76
CA SER A 257 26.14 17.89 -12.82
C SER A 257 26.61 19.21 -12.24
N ILE A 258 25.99 19.70 -11.15
CA ILE A 258 26.42 20.96 -10.50
C ILE A 258 27.84 20.83 -9.97
N ALA A 259 28.19 19.74 -9.30
CA ALA A 259 29.54 19.53 -8.78
C ALA A 259 30.59 19.46 -9.90
N ASN A 260 30.25 18.79 -11.00
CA ASN A 260 31.08 18.71 -12.22
C ASN A 260 31.30 20.09 -12.87
N ASP A 261 30.25 20.91 -12.92
CA ASP A 261 30.38 22.27 -13.48
C ASP A 261 31.27 23.19 -12.60
N VAL A 262 31.09 23.08 -11.25
CA VAL A 262 31.97 23.79 -10.30
C VAL A 262 33.44 23.37 -10.51
N ALA A 263 33.72 22.09 -10.67
CA ALA A 263 35.08 21.58 -10.89
C ALA A 263 35.73 22.15 -12.16
N LYS A 264 34.98 22.33 -13.24
CA LYS A 264 35.46 22.90 -14.49
C LYS A 264 35.90 24.37 -14.38
N TYR A 265 35.29 25.12 -13.45
CA TYR A 265 35.71 26.51 -13.23
C TYR A 265 37.18 26.62 -12.80
N PHE A 266 37.70 25.61 -12.08
CA PHE A 266 39.13 25.55 -11.72
C PHE A 266 40.05 25.24 -12.90
N ALA A 267 39.54 24.82 -14.05
CA ALA A 267 40.29 24.70 -15.29
C ALA A 267 40.14 25.97 -16.17
N ILE A 268 38.88 26.42 -16.36
CA ILE A 268 38.53 27.45 -17.35
C ILE A 268 38.89 28.85 -16.87
N ILE A 269 38.62 29.22 -15.60
CA ILE A 269 38.85 30.57 -15.08
C ILE A 269 40.36 30.93 -15.13
N PRO A 270 41.29 30.11 -14.61
CA PRO A 270 42.71 30.39 -14.72
C PRO A 270 43.16 30.47 -16.17
N ALA A 271 42.71 29.54 -17.03
CA ALA A 271 43.08 29.52 -18.44
C ALA A 271 42.66 30.78 -19.19
N ALA A 272 41.46 31.29 -18.92
CA ALA A 272 40.92 32.46 -19.60
C ALA A 272 41.50 33.82 -19.09
N PHE A 273 41.75 33.92 -17.78
CA PHE A 273 41.95 35.21 -17.13
C PHE A 273 43.29 35.40 -16.41
N ALA A 274 44.08 34.34 -16.15
CA ALA A 274 45.32 34.47 -15.37
C ALA A 274 46.40 35.33 -16.10
N SER A 275 46.31 35.48 -17.40
CA SER A 275 47.17 36.39 -18.17
C SER A 275 46.89 37.87 -17.85
N ILE A 276 45.64 38.23 -17.55
CA ILE A 276 45.20 39.59 -17.24
C ILE A 276 45.21 39.81 -15.72
N TYR A 277 44.77 38.80 -14.97
CA TYR A 277 44.65 38.79 -13.51
C TYR A 277 45.49 37.65 -12.91
N PRO A 278 46.80 37.83 -12.67
CA PRO A 278 47.73 36.77 -12.24
C PRO A 278 47.27 36.08 -10.94
N GLN A 279 46.53 36.77 -10.06
CA GLN A 279 46.00 36.22 -8.83
C GLN A 279 45.06 35.03 -9.06
N LEU A 280 44.36 34.97 -10.19
CA LEU A 280 43.48 33.86 -10.56
C LEU A 280 44.25 32.57 -10.89
N GLY A 281 45.56 32.65 -11.07
CA GLY A 281 46.41 31.46 -11.22
C GLY A 281 46.38 30.53 -10.03
N ILE A 282 46.03 30.99 -8.82
CA ILE A 282 45.85 30.16 -7.64
C ILE A 282 44.76 29.13 -7.81
N LEU A 283 43.75 29.39 -8.66
CA LEU A 283 42.68 28.47 -8.97
C LEU A 283 43.12 27.31 -9.88
N ASN A 284 44.31 27.36 -10.50
CA ASN A 284 44.86 26.26 -11.29
C ASN A 284 45.36 25.11 -10.39
N ILE A 285 44.44 24.56 -9.57
CA ILE A 285 44.72 23.45 -8.65
C ILE A 285 45.13 22.19 -9.42
N MET A 286 44.58 22.01 -10.63
CA MET A 286 44.88 20.86 -11.49
C MET A 286 46.26 20.98 -12.15
N ARG A 287 46.96 22.16 -12.06
CA ARG A 287 48.24 22.41 -12.69
C ARG A 287 48.24 22.04 -14.18
N LEU A 288 47.28 22.58 -14.92
CA LEU A 288 47.15 22.37 -16.38
C LEU A 288 48.26 23.05 -17.10
N ALA A 289 48.74 22.46 -18.18
CA ALA A 289 50.00 22.84 -18.82
C ALA A 289 49.96 24.22 -19.49
N ASN A 290 48.88 24.50 -20.22
CA ASN A 290 48.69 25.80 -20.88
C ASN A 290 47.18 26.11 -21.04
N PRO A 291 46.81 27.39 -21.33
CA PRO A 291 45.40 27.78 -21.46
C PRO A 291 44.62 27.02 -22.54
N PHE A 292 45.27 26.73 -23.67
CA PHE A 292 44.63 26.01 -24.77
C PHE A 292 44.30 24.56 -24.39
N SER A 293 45.30 23.83 -23.86
CA SER A 293 45.08 22.45 -23.44
C SER A 293 44.07 22.35 -22.28
N ALA A 294 44.05 23.32 -21.36
CA ALA A 294 43.11 23.38 -20.24
C ALA A 294 41.65 23.47 -20.73
N ILE A 295 41.35 24.40 -21.63
CA ILE A 295 40.01 24.57 -22.19
C ILE A 295 39.62 23.34 -23.02
N LEU A 296 40.53 22.88 -23.90
CA LEU A 296 40.26 21.71 -24.75
C LEU A 296 39.99 20.43 -23.90
N SER A 297 40.80 20.23 -22.87
CA SER A 297 40.61 19.09 -21.96
C SER A 297 39.27 19.13 -21.23
N ALA A 298 38.83 20.31 -20.78
CA ALA A 298 37.54 20.49 -20.13
C ALA A 298 36.37 20.20 -21.10
N VAL A 299 36.49 20.64 -22.36
CA VAL A 299 35.47 20.37 -23.40
C VAL A 299 35.40 18.87 -23.74
N ILE A 300 36.57 18.25 -23.99
CA ILE A 300 36.62 16.79 -24.27
C ILE A 300 36.06 15.99 -23.11
N PHE A 301 36.45 16.31 -21.86
CA PHE A 301 35.94 15.67 -20.70
C PHE A 301 34.40 15.75 -20.62
N ASN A 302 33.86 16.94 -20.92
CA ASN A 302 32.40 17.13 -20.92
C ASN A 302 31.72 16.30 -22.02
N ALA A 303 32.31 16.20 -23.19
CA ALA A 303 31.80 15.38 -24.30
C ALA A 303 31.80 13.87 -23.95
N ILE A 304 32.72 13.42 -23.08
CA ILE A 304 32.79 12.01 -22.64
C ILE A 304 31.85 11.74 -21.46
N ILE A 305 31.80 12.64 -20.47
CA ILE A 305 31.05 12.34 -19.21
C ILE A 305 29.53 12.31 -19.43
N ILE A 306 29.01 13.13 -20.38
CA ILE A 306 27.57 13.17 -20.66
C ILE A 306 27.06 11.80 -21.17
N PRO A 307 27.64 11.17 -22.23
CA PRO A 307 27.23 9.83 -22.63
C PRO A 307 27.40 8.77 -21.54
N LEU A 308 28.44 8.89 -20.69
CA LEU A 308 28.66 7.95 -19.58
C LEU A 308 27.60 8.05 -18.48
N LEU A 309 26.95 9.20 -18.34
CA LEU A 309 25.84 9.37 -17.39
C LEU A 309 24.50 8.85 -17.92
N ILE A 310 24.33 8.67 -19.23
CA ILE A 310 23.07 8.17 -19.81
C ILE A 310 22.64 6.81 -19.23
N PRO A 311 23.49 5.80 -19.12
CA PRO A 311 23.11 4.54 -18.50
C PRO A 311 22.65 4.69 -17.04
N LEU A 312 23.24 5.60 -16.28
CA LEU A 312 22.82 5.90 -14.92
C LEU A 312 21.45 6.59 -14.89
N ALA A 313 21.19 7.48 -15.86
CA ALA A 313 19.89 8.12 -16.01
C ALA A 313 18.78 7.13 -16.37
N LEU A 314 19.07 6.16 -17.26
CA LEU A 314 18.10 5.19 -17.75
C LEU A 314 17.84 4.04 -16.75
N LYS A 315 18.88 3.51 -16.12
CA LYS A 315 18.76 2.41 -15.15
C LYS A 315 18.37 2.88 -13.76
N GLY A 316 18.56 4.15 -13.46
CA GLY A 316 18.42 4.72 -12.14
C GLY A 316 19.55 4.37 -11.18
N THR A 317 19.60 5.10 -10.08
CA THR A 317 20.47 4.78 -8.95
C THR A 317 19.89 3.60 -8.16
N ARG A 318 20.77 2.76 -7.60
CA ARG A 318 20.31 1.62 -6.78
C ARG A 318 19.60 2.13 -5.53
N TYR A 319 18.31 1.85 -5.44
CA TYR A 319 17.52 2.21 -4.29
C TYR A 319 17.93 1.38 -3.06
N ARG A 320 18.01 2.04 -1.90
CA ARG A 320 18.18 1.39 -0.58
C ARG A 320 17.09 1.90 0.34
N PRO A 321 16.30 1.00 0.99
CA PRO A 321 15.26 1.41 1.92
C PRO A 321 15.90 2.09 3.15
N MET A 322 15.82 3.42 3.21
CA MET A 322 16.32 4.23 4.32
C MET A 322 15.54 5.56 4.40
N PRO A 323 15.55 6.25 5.56
CA PRO A 323 14.94 7.56 5.71
C PRO A 323 15.52 8.60 4.74
N ALA A 324 14.68 9.56 4.32
CA ALA A 324 15.03 10.55 3.30
C ALA A 324 16.29 11.36 3.63
N GLU A 325 16.49 11.72 4.91
CA GLU A 325 17.68 12.48 5.35
C GLU A 325 19.00 11.72 5.12
N ARG A 326 19.03 10.43 5.49
CA ARG A 326 20.24 9.60 5.28
C ARG A 326 20.51 9.38 3.81
N LEU A 327 19.45 9.25 3.04
CA LEU A 327 19.52 9.10 1.60
C LEU A 327 20.11 10.33 0.93
N LEU A 328 19.68 11.53 1.36
CA LEU A 328 20.21 12.81 0.88
C LEU A 328 21.71 12.93 1.17
N ILE A 329 22.12 12.67 2.43
CA ILE A 329 23.53 12.73 2.84
C ILE A 329 24.37 11.74 2.02
N TYR A 330 23.90 10.51 1.86
CA TYR A 330 24.59 9.47 1.08
C TYR A 330 24.78 9.90 -0.38
N ASN A 331 23.74 10.44 -1.01
CA ASN A 331 23.82 10.93 -2.39
C ASN A 331 24.74 12.14 -2.53
N LEU A 332 24.67 13.07 -1.58
CA LEU A 332 25.54 14.26 -1.58
C LEU A 332 27.03 13.86 -1.44
N LEU A 333 27.34 12.92 -0.56
CA LEU A 333 28.70 12.43 -0.38
C LEU A 333 29.23 11.69 -1.61
N ILE A 334 28.46 10.75 -2.17
CA ILE A 334 28.94 9.95 -3.31
C ILE A 334 28.96 10.78 -4.60
N TYR A 335 27.83 11.41 -4.94
CA TYR A 335 27.68 12.07 -6.23
C TYR A 335 28.14 13.52 -6.22
N GLY A 336 28.05 14.22 -5.09
CA GLY A 336 28.61 15.56 -4.90
C GLY A 336 30.14 15.53 -4.89
N LEU A 337 30.74 14.75 -3.99
CA LEU A 337 32.20 14.61 -3.96
C LEU A 337 32.72 13.90 -5.21
N GLY A 338 32.05 12.86 -5.70
CA GLY A 338 32.40 12.19 -6.93
C GLY A 338 32.33 13.13 -8.14
N GLY A 339 31.24 13.93 -8.25
CA GLY A 339 31.07 14.96 -9.26
C GLY A 339 32.13 16.05 -9.20
N LEU A 340 32.70 16.33 -8.03
CA LEU A 340 33.82 17.27 -7.89
C LEU A 340 35.17 16.62 -8.25
N LEU A 341 35.47 15.42 -7.76
CA LEU A 341 36.80 14.78 -7.91
C LEU A 341 37.00 14.17 -9.29
N VAL A 342 36.00 13.57 -9.90
CA VAL A 342 36.13 12.93 -11.23
C VAL A 342 36.58 13.90 -12.32
N PRO A 343 36.05 15.14 -12.43
CA PRO A 343 36.55 16.11 -13.39
C PRO A 343 38.01 16.54 -13.14
N PHE A 344 38.41 16.68 -11.86
CA PHE A 344 39.80 17.03 -11.56
C PHE A 344 40.79 16.00 -12.13
N VAL A 345 40.51 14.73 -11.92
CA VAL A 345 41.32 13.61 -12.44
C VAL A 345 41.18 13.49 -13.95
N GLY A 346 39.93 13.52 -14.45
CA GLY A 346 39.65 13.32 -15.89
C GLY A 346 40.20 14.43 -16.77
N ILE A 347 40.00 15.70 -16.40
CA ILE A 347 40.52 16.86 -17.15
C ILE A 347 42.04 16.83 -17.11
N LYS A 348 42.67 16.56 -15.96
CA LYS A 348 44.12 16.45 -15.86
C LYS A 348 44.71 15.34 -16.74
N PHE A 349 44.04 14.18 -16.75
CA PHE A 349 44.44 13.05 -17.57
C PHE A 349 44.40 13.40 -19.08
N ILE A 350 43.34 14.07 -19.51
CA ILE A 350 43.16 14.51 -20.89
C ILE A 350 44.21 15.58 -21.24
N ASP A 351 44.47 16.53 -20.31
CA ASP A 351 45.54 17.57 -20.49
C ASP A 351 46.90 16.93 -20.74
N ILE A 352 47.27 15.91 -19.98
CA ILE A 352 48.51 15.16 -20.17
C ILE A 352 48.54 14.52 -21.56
N LEU A 353 47.46 13.84 -21.98
CA LEU A 353 47.39 13.22 -23.29
C LEU A 353 47.53 14.22 -24.44
N ILE A 354 46.87 15.38 -24.36
CA ILE A 354 46.94 16.40 -25.36
C ILE A 354 48.37 16.94 -25.46
N ASN A 355 49.03 17.21 -24.32
CA ASN A 355 50.44 17.75 -24.34
C ASN A 355 51.49 16.71 -24.72
N VAL A 356 51.17 15.41 -24.77
CA VAL A 356 52.06 14.37 -25.30
C VAL A 356 51.87 14.20 -26.82
N LEU A 357 50.64 14.46 -27.32
CA LEU A 357 50.27 14.24 -28.72
C LEU A 357 50.50 15.46 -29.63
N ILE A 358 50.50 16.66 -29.03
CA ILE A 358 50.70 17.94 -29.70
C ILE A 358 52.01 18.59 -29.21
#